data_1961fd4f8023d28dc1e846694b9844b1
#
_entry.id   1961fd4f8023d28dc1e846694b9844b1
#
_cell.length_a   1.000
_cell.length_b   1.000
_cell.length_c   1.000
_cell.angle_alpha   90.00
_cell.angle_beta   90.00
_cell.angle_gamma   90.00
#
_symmetry.space_group_name_H-M   'P 1'
#
loop_
_entity.id
_entity.type
_entity.pdbx_description
1 polymer ?
#
loop_
_entity_poly.entity_id
_entity_poly.type
_entity_poly.pdbx_seq_one_letter_code
_entity_poly.pdbx_strand_id
1 'polypeptide(L)'
;MKKHIYIYSPSSAVRDKASFKRGVKRLEALGHAVEVDEAALAASQRFAGDDEIRLAAIHRAAASGADVALISRGGYGLTRILPGINYNAIARSIEKGTQFVGVSDFTAFQCAVLAKTGAVTWAGPAVEADFGTESEPDDIMAACFDDLITGQGEGTGWRLPKIAINSIAVGAGSIWAEGQISINNAVLWGGNLAVLSSLVGTPYLPAIKGGVLFLEDIGEHPYRIERMLTQLLHAGVLAGQKAIVFGQFTDYKLVAHDKGFKLQGVIAWLQSKIKARVLMGLPFGHVATKVALPVGCKTRLVVENRDAFLLWGHR
;
A
#
# COMPACT_ATOMS: atom_id res chain seq x y z
N MET A 1 -12.02 -16.45 13.95
CA MET A 1 -13.44 -15.96 14.12
C MET A 1 -14.03 -15.74 12.74
N LYS A 2 -15.32 -16.14 12.50
CA LYS A 2 -15.97 -15.92 11.19
C LYS A 2 -16.17 -14.41 10.98
N LYS A 3 -15.75 -13.90 9.81
CA LYS A 3 -15.89 -12.50 9.37
C LYS A 3 -16.71 -12.43 8.10
N HIS A 4 -17.40 -11.32 7.88
CA HIS A 4 -18.06 -11.01 6.62
C HIS A 4 -17.08 -10.22 5.72
N ILE A 5 -16.73 -10.80 4.58
CA ILE A 5 -15.82 -10.20 3.58
C ILE A 5 -16.61 -9.86 2.33
N TYR A 6 -16.69 -8.59 1.99
CA TYR A 6 -17.29 -8.09 0.76
C TYR A 6 -16.22 -7.85 -0.29
N ILE A 7 -16.29 -8.57 -1.42
CA ILE A 7 -15.31 -8.47 -2.51
C ILE A 7 -15.87 -7.60 -3.63
N TYR A 8 -15.14 -6.54 -4.01
CA TYR A 8 -15.54 -5.62 -5.06
C TYR A 8 -14.37 -5.22 -5.97
N SER A 9 -14.69 -4.65 -7.14
CA SER A 9 -13.71 -4.31 -8.17
C SER A 9 -13.76 -2.82 -8.51
N PRO A 10 -13.01 -1.96 -7.80
CA PRO A 10 -13.08 -0.53 -8.00
C PRO A 10 -12.15 -0.01 -9.13
N SER A 11 -11.31 -0.87 -9.69
CA SER A 11 -10.20 -0.50 -10.58
C SER A 11 -10.25 -1.25 -11.91
N SER A 12 -9.26 -2.09 -12.21
CA SER A 12 -9.26 -2.88 -13.44
C SER A 12 -10.14 -4.12 -13.37
N ALA A 13 -10.59 -4.59 -14.52
CA ALA A 13 -11.29 -5.85 -14.65
C ALA A 13 -10.43 -7.02 -14.15
N VAL A 14 -11.06 -8.01 -13.54
CA VAL A 14 -10.43 -9.29 -13.18
C VAL A 14 -9.86 -9.93 -14.46
N ARG A 15 -8.56 -10.23 -14.45
CA ARG A 15 -7.87 -10.81 -15.62
C ARG A 15 -8.06 -12.31 -15.71
N ASP A 16 -7.90 -12.96 -14.57
CA ASP A 16 -8.04 -14.41 -14.45
C ASP A 16 -9.21 -14.75 -13.52
N LYS A 17 -10.33 -15.12 -14.15
CA LYS A 17 -11.54 -15.52 -13.42
C LYS A 17 -11.34 -16.81 -12.62
N ALA A 18 -10.40 -17.69 -13.03
CA ALA A 18 -10.10 -18.91 -12.29
C ALA A 18 -9.35 -18.57 -11.00
N SER A 19 -8.34 -17.71 -11.07
CA SER A 19 -7.63 -17.18 -9.89
C SER A 19 -8.60 -16.45 -8.95
N PHE A 20 -9.46 -15.58 -9.48
CA PHE A 20 -10.46 -14.90 -8.66
C PHE A 20 -11.35 -15.88 -7.91
N LYS A 21 -11.93 -16.89 -8.62
CA LYS A 21 -12.79 -17.90 -8.01
C LYS A 21 -12.04 -18.75 -6.97
N ARG A 22 -10.76 -19.05 -7.22
CA ARG A 22 -9.90 -19.78 -6.28
C ARG A 22 -9.69 -18.97 -5.01
N GLY A 23 -9.42 -17.66 -5.13
CA GLY A 23 -9.27 -16.75 -3.99
C GLY A 23 -10.55 -16.66 -3.15
N VAL A 24 -11.72 -16.52 -3.77
CA VAL A 24 -13.02 -16.55 -3.08
C VAL A 24 -13.19 -17.84 -2.28
N LYS A 25 -12.99 -19.01 -2.92
CA LYS A 25 -13.12 -20.33 -2.26
C LYS A 25 -12.15 -20.48 -1.08
N ARG A 26 -10.94 -19.95 -1.17
CA ARG A 26 -9.97 -20.00 -0.07
C ARG A 26 -10.42 -19.17 1.14
N LEU A 27 -10.93 -17.97 0.90
CA LEU A 27 -11.49 -17.16 1.97
C LEU A 27 -12.70 -17.83 2.63
N GLU A 28 -13.57 -18.49 1.85
CA GLU A 28 -14.66 -19.32 2.37
C GLU A 28 -14.14 -20.52 3.18
N ALA A 29 -13.08 -21.20 2.69
CA ALA A 29 -12.47 -22.36 3.36
C ALA A 29 -11.80 -21.96 4.69
N LEU A 30 -11.34 -20.73 4.84
CA LEU A 30 -10.88 -20.14 6.10
C LEU A 30 -12.03 -19.87 7.09
N GLY A 31 -13.28 -20.12 6.70
CA GLY A 31 -14.47 -20.01 7.55
C GLY A 31 -15.15 -18.65 7.50
N HIS A 32 -14.77 -17.76 6.59
CA HIS A 32 -15.40 -16.44 6.43
C HIS A 32 -16.72 -16.53 5.64
N ALA A 33 -17.61 -15.57 5.86
CA ALA A 33 -18.77 -15.33 4.99
C ALA A 33 -18.32 -14.40 3.86
N VAL A 34 -18.23 -14.91 2.64
CA VAL A 34 -17.76 -14.13 1.49
C VAL A 34 -18.96 -13.70 0.64
N GLU A 35 -19.09 -12.40 0.45
CA GLU A 35 -20.06 -11.79 -0.47
C GLU A 35 -19.29 -11.17 -1.64
N VAL A 36 -19.70 -11.50 -2.85
CA VAL A 36 -19.09 -10.95 -4.07
C VAL A 36 -20.04 -9.91 -4.67
N ASP A 37 -19.55 -8.69 -4.84
CA ASP A 37 -20.30 -7.61 -5.48
C ASP A 37 -20.84 -8.05 -6.84
N GLU A 38 -22.08 -7.69 -7.16
CA GLU A 38 -22.77 -8.06 -8.40
C GLU A 38 -22.00 -7.66 -9.66
N ALA A 39 -21.22 -6.57 -9.59
CA ALA A 39 -20.39 -6.06 -10.67
C ALA A 39 -18.91 -6.46 -10.57
N ALA A 40 -18.51 -7.32 -9.62
CA ALA A 40 -17.11 -7.66 -9.38
C ALA A 40 -16.39 -8.24 -10.62
N LEU A 41 -17.12 -8.91 -11.51
CA LEU A 41 -16.60 -9.49 -12.76
C LEU A 41 -16.99 -8.69 -14.01
N ALA A 42 -17.53 -7.48 -13.85
CA ALA A 42 -17.81 -6.58 -14.96
C ALA A 42 -16.52 -6.20 -15.69
N ALA A 43 -16.61 -5.98 -17.00
CA ALA A 43 -15.46 -5.59 -17.81
C ALA A 43 -15.90 -4.61 -18.91
N SER A 44 -15.19 -3.48 -18.97
CA SER A 44 -15.30 -2.50 -20.06
C SER A 44 -13.88 -2.07 -20.41
N GLN A 45 -13.38 -2.49 -21.56
CA GLN A 45 -11.97 -2.32 -21.94
C GLN A 45 -11.05 -2.93 -20.85
N ARG A 46 -10.26 -2.11 -20.16
CA ARG A 46 -9.39 -2.57 -19.07
C ARG A 46 -10.01 -2.45 -17.67
N PHE A 47 -11.17 -1.82 -17.54
CA PHE A 47 -11.79 -1.47 -16.26
C PHE A 47 -12.84 -2.51 -15.84
N ALA A 48 -13.11 -2.59 -14.56
CA ALA A 48 -14.20 -3.38 -13.99
C ALA A 48 -15.57 -2.69 -14.20
N GLY A 49 -16.00 -2.61 -15.43
CA GLY A 49 -17.15 -1.80 -15.85
C GLY A 49 -16.75 -0.35 -16.18
N ASP A 50 -17.73 0.49 -16.47
CA ASP A 50 -17.52 1.92 -16.64
C ASP A 50 -17.25 2.65 -15.29
N ASP A 51 -17.13 3.97 -15.34
CA ASP A 51 -16.82 4.76 -14.15
C ASP A 51 -17.98 4.72 -13.12
N GLU A 52 -19.24 4.68 -13.59
CA GLU A 52 -20.42 4.64 -12.73
C GLU A 52 -20.55 3.27 -12.03
N ILE A 53 -20.33 2.18 -12.74
CA ILE A 53 -20.34 0.81 -12.19
C ILE A 53 -19.31 0.66 -11.07
N ARG A 54 -18.07 1.12 -11.30
CA ARG A 54 -16.98 1.04 -10.31
C ARG A 54 -17.24 1.93 -9.10
N LEU A 55 -17.79 3.11 -9.33
CA LEU A 55 -18.17 4.03 -8.26
C LEU A 55 -19.30 3.45 -7.40
N ALA A 56 -20.33 2.88 -8.06
CA ALA A 56 -21.42 2.19 -7.36
C ALA A 56 -20.92 1.00 -6.54
N ALA A 57 -19.95 0.22 -7.06
CA ALA A 57 -19.36 -0.89 -6.32
C ALA A 57 -18.65 -0.42 -5.03
N ILE A 58 -17.93 0.72 -5.06
CA ILE A 58 -17.34 1.33 -3.85
C ILE A 58 -18.44 1.69 -2.84
N HIS A 59 -19.54 2.28 -3.30
CA HIS A 59 -20.63 2.69 -2.42
C HIS A 59 -21.39 1.49 -1.85
N ARG A 60 -21.59 0.40 -2.62
CA ARG A 60 -22.18 -0.85 -2.11
C ARG A 60 -21.27 -1.49 -1.07
N ALA A 61 -19.95 -1.51 -1.30
CA ALA A 61 -18.99 -1.98 -0.29
C ALA A 61 -19.10 -1.20 1.02
N ALA A 62 -19.25 0.13 0.96
CA ALA A 62 -19.45 0.96 2.14
C ALA A 62 -20.82 0.74 2.83
N ALA A 63 -21.83 0.30 2.09
CA ALA A 63 -23.18 0.06 2.60
C ALA A 63 -23.40 -1.39 3.05
N SER A 64 -22.51 -2.32 2.72
CA SER A 64 -22.67 -3.77 2.94
C SER A 64 -22.72 -4.17 4.42
N GLY A 65 -22.14 -3.36 5.31
CA GLY A 65 -21.98 -3.73 6.73
C GLY A 65 -20.97 -4.84 6.96
N ALA A 66 -20.14 -5.16 5.95
CA ALA A 66 -19.10 -6.18 6.06
C ALA A 66 -17.98 -5.75 7.03
N ASP A 67 -17.35 -6.73 7.68
CA ASP A 67 -16.15 -6.51 8.48
C ASP A 67 -14.99 -6.04 7.59
N VAL A 68 -14.89 -6.56 6.37
CA VAL A 68 -13.83 -6.26 5.41
C VAL A 68 -14.40 -6.00 4.02
N ALA A 69 -14.02 -4.87 3.42
CA ALA A 69 -14.21 -4.56 2.01
C ALA A 69 -12.89 -4.79 1.27
N LEU A 70 -12.76 -5.96 0.62
CA LEU A 70 -11.53 -6.41 -0.03
C LEU A 70 -11.60 -6.23 -1.55
N ILE A 71 -10.59 -5.61 -2.15
CA ILE A 71 -10.57 -5.46 -3.60
C ILE A 71 -10.29 -6.79 -4.31
N SER A 72 -10.92 -6.98 -5.48
CA SER A 72 -10.59 -8.12 -6.36
C SER A 72 -9.15 -8.07 -6.84
N ARG A 73 -8.71 -6.88 -7.28
CA ARG A 73 -7.36 -6.57 -7.76
C ARG A 73 -7.13 -5.05 -7.87
N GLY A 74 -5.85 -4.67 -8.02
CA GLY A 74 -5.46 -3.32 -8.44
C GLY A 74 -5.59 -3.07 -9.95
N GLY A 75 -4.58 -2.45 -10.52
CA GLY A 75 -4.50 -2.13 -11.95
C GLY A 75 -4.49 -0.64 -12.22
N TYR A 76 -5.53 -0.09 -12.87
CA TYR A 76 -5.67 1.33 -13.15
C TYR A 76 -7.13 1.74 -13.22
N GLY A 77 -7.44 2.96 -12.73
CA GLY A 77 -8.72 3.59 -12.99
C GLY A 77 -9.34 4.33 -11.81
N LEU A 78 -8.86 4.14 -10.59
CA LEU A 78 -9.39 4.82 -9.41
C LEU A 78 -9.23 6.33 -9.48
N THR A 79 -8.12 6.84 -10.01
CA THR A 79 -7.89 8.28 -10.16
C THR A 79 -8.96 8.99 -10.98
N ARG A 80 -9.62 8.30 -11.93
CA ARG A 80 -10.71 8.86 -12.74
C ARG A 80 -12.00 9.11 -11.95
N ILE A 81 -12.27 8.28 -10.93
CA ILE A 81 -13.54 8.26 -10.21
C ILE A 81 -13.47 8.88 -8.81
N LEU A 82 -12.28 9.32 -8.37
CA LEU A 82 -12.12 9.97 -7.07
C LEU A 82 -13.11 11.11 -6.80
N PRO A 83 -13.45 11.99 -7.78
CA PRO A 83 -14.41 13.07 -7.56
C PRO A 83 -15.83 12.61 -7.21
N GLY A 84 -16.22 11.40 -7.66
CA GLY A 84 -17.55 10.84 -7.44
C GLY A 84 -17.70 10.04 -6.13
N ILE A 85 -16.62 9.77 -5.40
CA ILE A 85 -16.66 8.98 -4.17
C ILE A 85 -17.35 9.76 -3.05
N ASN A 86 -18.33 9.14 -2.39
CA ASN A 86 -18.93 9.68 -1.17
C ASN A 86 -18.04 9.37 0.05
N TYR A 87 -17.02 10.22 0.26
CA TYR A 87 -16.06 10.05 1.35
C TYR A 87 -16.70 10.01 2.74
N ASN A 88 -17.81 10.74 2.95
CA ASN A 88 -18.54 10.68 4.23
C ASN A 88 -19.19 9.32 4.46
N ALA A 89 -19.69 8.67 3.40
CA ALA A 89 -20.23 7.31 3.51
C ALA A 89 -19.12 6.30 3.83
N ILE A 90 -17.95 6.43 3.18
CA ILE A 90 -16.78 5.60 3.47
C ILE A 90 -16.33 5.78 4.93
N ALA A 91 -16.16 7.02 5.40
CA ALA A 91 -15.75 7.30 6.77
C ALA A 91 -16.72 6.68 7.79
N ARG A 92 -18.03 6.85 7.59
CA ARG A 92 -19.05 6.23 8.47
C ARG A 92 -19.01 4.70 8.45
N SER A 93 -18.70 4.08 7.32
CA SER A 93 -18.52 2.64 7.23
C SER A 93 -17.31 2.18 8.04
N ILE A 94 -16.18 2.91 7.93
CA ILE A 94 -14.97 2.65 8.72
C ILE A 94 -15.22 2.83 10.22
N GLU A 95 -15.93 3.89 10.62
CA GLU A 95 -16.32 4.14 12.02
C GLU A 95 -17.19 3.01 12.60
N LYS A 96 -17.99 2.35 11.75
CA LYS A 96 -18.79 1.17 12.12
C LYS A 96 -18.00 -0.15 12.13
N GLY A 97 -16.72 -0.12 11.75
CA GLY A 97 -15.82 -1.26 11.81
C GLY A 97 -15.43 -1.88 10.48
N THR A 98 -15.95 -1.41 9.34
CA THR A 98 -15.56 -1.93 8.03
C THR A 98 -14.12 -1.55 7.70
N GLN A 99 -13.27 -2.54 7.43
CA GLN A 99 -11.88 -2.36 7.03
C GLN A 99 -11.76 -2.42 5.50
N PHE A 100 -11.41 -1.30 4.85
CA PHE A 100 -11.14 -1.24 3.41
C PHE A 100 -9.71 -1.67 3.13
N VAL A 101 -9.54 -2.78 2.40
CA VAL A 101 -8.23 -3.41 2.17
C VAL A 101 -7.90 -3.49 0.68
N GLY A 102 -6.67 -3.15 0.31
CA GLY A 102 -6.19 -3.30 -1.06
C GLY A 102 -4.77 -2.78 -1.29
N VAL A 103 -4.30 -2.89 -2.53
CA VAL A 103 -2.92 -2.61 -2.97
C VAL A 103 -2.90 -1.96 -4.36
N SER A 104 -1.76 -1.42 -4.76
CA SER A 104 -1.52 -0.92 -6.13
C SER A 104 -2.36 0.34 -6.43
N ASP A 105 -3.20 0.35 -7.47
CA ASP A 105 -4.10 1.46 -7.81
C ASP A 105 -4.99 1.89 -6.63
N PHE A 106 -5.24 0.97 -5.67
CA PHE A 106 -5.99 1.27 -4.44
C PHE A 106 -5.33 2.36 -3.57
N THR A 107 -4.05 2.63 -3.76
CA THR A 107 -3.33 3.78 -3.17
C THR A 107 -4.06 5.10 -3.43
N ALA A 108 -4.68 5.27 -4.61
CA ALA A 108 -5.46 6.47 -4.93
C ALA A 108 -6.66 6.64 -3.99
N PHE A 109 -7.40 5.56 -3.74
CA PHE A 109 -8.51 5.54 -2.78
C PHE A 109 -8.04 5.81 -1.36
N GLN A 110 -6.99 5.13 -0.92
CA GLN A 110 -6.44 5.27 0.43
C GLN A 110 -5.96 6.71 0.72
N CYS A 111 -5.20 7.28 -0.20
CA CYS A 111 -4.75 8.67 -0.10
C CYS A 111 -5.94 9.64 -0.08
N ALA A 112 -6.93 9.45 -0.95
CA ALA A 112 -8.10 10.31 -1.02
C ALA A 112 -8.97 10.23 0.23
N VAL A 113 -9.23 9.02 0.78
CA VAL A 113 -9.95 8.83 2.04
C VAL A 113 -9.22 9.52 3.18
N LEU A 114 -7.90 9.31 3.30
CA LEU A 114 -7.08 9.97 4.32
C LEU A 114 -7.12 11.49 4.18
N ALA A 115 -6.97 12.01 2.95
CA ALA A 115 -6.97 13.46 2.70
C ALA A 115 -8.33 14.12 3.01
N LYS A 116 -9.44 13.43 2.73
CA LYS A 116 -10.81 13.98 2.86
C LYS A 116 -11.42 13.80 4.24
N THR A 117 -11.05 12.73 4.95
CA THR A 117 -11.75 12.32 6.18
C THR A 117 -10.82 12.04 7.36
N GLY A 118 -9.55 11.79 7.11
CA GLY A 118 -8.63 11.30 8.14
C GLY A 118 -8.84 9.83 8.53
N ALA A 119 -9.79 9.13 7.91
CA ALA A 119 -10.10 7.74 8.25
C ALA A 119 -8.97 6.79 7.81
N VAL A 120 -8.81 5.70 8.55
CA VAL A 120 -7.75 4.69 8.33
C VAL A 120 -8.27 3.63 7.37
N THR A 121 -7.44 3.30 6.36
CA THR A 121 -7.65 2.18 5.44
C THR A 121 -6.42 1.27 5.49
N TRP A 122 -6.50 0.09 4.87
CA TRP A 122 -5.42 -0.89 4.96
C TRP A 122 -4.77 -1.18 3.61
N ALA A 123 -3.48 -0.95 3.52
CA ALA A 123 -2.66 -1.47 2.44
C ALA A 123 -2.37 -2.94 2.74
N GLY A 124 -2.84 -3.85 1.87
CA GLY A 124 -2.81 -5.28 2.14
C GLY A 124 -3.06 -6.10 0.87
N PRO A 125 -3.50 -7.36 0.99
CA PRO A 125 -3.71 -8.25 -0.13
C PRO A 125 -4.87 -7.84 -1.05
N ALA A 126 -4.94 -8.50 -2.21
CA ALA A 126 -6.07 -8.52 -3.13
C ALA A 126 -6.46 -9.96 -3.47
N VAL A 127 -7.72 -10.19 -3.83
CA VAL A 127 -8.24 -11.55 -4.03
C VAL A 127 -7.50 -12.30 -5.13
N GLU A 128 -7.38 -11.70 -6.33
CA GLU A 128 -6.83 -12.37 -7.51
C GLU A 128 -5.35 -12.72 -7.35
N ALA A 129 -4.53 -11.78 -6.89
CA ALA A 129 -3.08 -11.93 -6.86
C ALA A 129 -2.56 -12.70 -5.64
N ASP A 130 -3.23 -12.59 -4.50
CA ASP A 130 -2.71 -13.08 -3.24
C ASP A 130 -3.43 -14.34 -2.73
N PHE A 131 -4.75 -14.36 -2.76
CA PHE A 131 -5.54 -15.55 -2.43
C PHE A 131 -5.80 -16.44 -3.64
N GLY A 132 -5.71 -15.90 -4.85
CA GLY A 132 -5.98 -16.61 -6.10
C GLY A 132 -4.79 -17.32 -6.73
N THR A 133 -3.62 -17.36 -6.11
CA THR A 133 -2.40 -18.02 -6.60
C THR A 133 -2.62 -19.50 -6.94
N GLU A 134 -1.86 -20.08 -7.88
CA GLU A 134 -1.92 -21.51 -8.18
C GLU A 134 -1.43 -22.36 -7.01
N SER A 135 -0.33 -21.93 -6.37
CA SER A 135 0.15 -22.46 -5.10
C SER A 135 -0.70 -21.97 -3.92
N GLU A 136 -0.42 -22.46 -2.73
CA GLU A 136 -1.02 -21.87 -1.52
C GLU A 136 -0.61 -20.39 -1.37
N PRO A 137 -1.48 -19.55 -0.77
CA PRO A 137 -1.12 -18.19 -0.40
C PRO A 137 0.13 -18.16 0.49
N ASP A 138 0.88 -17.08 0.42
CA ASP A 138 2.04 -16.89 1.31
C ASP A 138 1.58 -16.84 2.77
N ASP A 139 2.24 -17.63 3.63
CA ASP A 139 1.86 -17.81 5.04
C ASP A 139 1.93 -16.50 5.84
N ILE A 140 2.93 -15.65 5.55
CA ILE A 140 3.08 -14.36 6.24
C ILE A 140 1.98 -13.41 5.80
N MET A 141 1.68 -13.35 4.51
CA MET A 141 0.58 -12.54 3.98
C MET A 141 -0.75 -12.96 4.59
N ALA A 142 -1.02 -14.28 4.63
CA ALA A 142 -2.26 -14.82 5.19
C ALA A 142 -2.38 -14.53 6.69
N ALA A 143 -1.29 -14.72 7.46
CA ALA A 143 -1.26 -14.40 8.89
C ALA A 143 -1.48 -12.90 9.15
N CYS A 144 -0.80 -12.01 8.40
CA CYS A 144 -1.00 -10.57 8.53
C CYS A 144 -2.44 -10.13 8.16
N PHE A 145 -3.07 -10.82 7.22
CA PHE A 145 -4.47 -10.56 6.88
C PHE A 145 -5.41 -11.05 8.00
N ASP A 146 -5.16 -12.24 8.59
CA ASP A 146 -5.94 -12.74 9.72
C ASP A 146 -5.80 -11.81 10.94
N ASP A 147 -4.60 -11.38 11.27
CA ASP A 147 -4.32 -10.40 12.33
C ASP A 147 -5.09 -9.08 12.11
N LEU A 148 -5.11 -8.60 10.87
CA LEU A 148 -5.85 -7.39 10.49
C LEU A 148 -7.34 -7.58 10.75
N ILE A 149 -7.96 -8.63 10.22
CA ILE A 149 -9.42 -8.82 10.28
C ILE A 149 -9.91 -9.21 11.67
N THR A 150 -9.03 -9.76 12.51
CA THR A 150 -9.35 -10.10 13.92
C THR A 150 -9.01 -8.97 14.90
N GLY A 151 -8.31 -7.93 14.46
CA GLY A 151 -7.84 -6.83 15.30
C GLY A 151 -6.68 -7.22 16.22
N GLN A 152 -5.97 -8.31 15.93
CA GLN A 152 -4.84 -8.79 16.73
C GLN A 152 -3.49 -8.19 16.29
N GLY A 153 -3.44 -7.61 15.09
CA GLY A 153 -2.22 -7.02 14.55
C GLY A 153 -1.81 -5.73 15.25
N GLU A 154 -0.70 -5.75 15.97
CA GLU A 154 -0.14 -4.57 16.67
C GLU A 154 0.97 -3.88 15.90
N GLY A 155 1.55 -4.53 14.90
CA GLY A 155 2.68 -4.04 14.16
C GLY A 155 3.25 -5.04 13.18
N THR A 156 4.35 -4.65 12.54
CA THR A 156 5.15 -5.52 11.69
C THR A 156 6.63 -5.27 11.90
N GLY A 157 7.46 -6.29 11.64
CA GLY A 157 8.90 -6.19 11.71
C GLY A 157 9.57 -6.73 10.44
N TRP A 158 10.73 -6.20 10.12
CA TRP A 158 11.55 -6.70 9.02
C TRP A 158 13.03 -6.45 9.27
N ARG A 159 13.87 -7.19 8.56
CA ARG A 159 15.31 -7.02 8.63
C ARG A 159 15.82 -6.14 7.50
N LEU A 160 16.55 -5.08 7.84
CA LEU A 160 17.16 -4.18 6.87
C LEU A 160 18.24 -4.90 6.04
N PRO A 161 18.28 -4.72 4.71
CA PRO A 161 19.28 -5.38 3.86
C PRO A 161 20.70 -4.91 4.17
N LYS A 162 21.68 -5.82 4.10
CA LYS A 162 23.10 -5.51 4.40
C LYS A 162 23.67 -4.39 3.52
N ILE A 163 23.25 -4.32 2.25
CA ILE A 163 23.76 -3.36 1.25
C ILE A 163 23.38 -1.91 1.61
N ALA A 164 22.26 -1.71 2.30
CA ALA A 164 21.85 -0.39 2.76
C ALA A 164 22.83 0.23 3.77
N ILE A 165 23.63 -0.60 4.44
CA ILE A 165 24.61 -0.18 5.45
C ILE A 165 25.93 0.28 4.80
N ASN A 166 26.37 -0.37 3.72
CA ASN A 166 27.70 -0.17 3.14
C ASN A 166 27.76 0.84 1.98
N SER A 167 26.66 1.12 1.30
CA SER A 167 26.64 2.01 0.12
C SER A 167 26.38 3.48 0.46
N ILE A 168 26.15 3.83 1.72
CA ILE A 168 25.74 5.15 2.19
C ILE A 168 26.87 5.90 2.90
N ALA A 169 28.08 5.34 2.89
CA ALA A 169 29.25 5.91 3.57
C ALA A 169 29.93 7.07 2.80
N VAL A 170 29.25 7.80 1.91
CA VAL A 170 29.84 8.92 1.21
C VAL A 170 29.06 10.21 1.48
N GLY A 171 29.50 10.99 2.45
CA GLY A 171 29.33 12.43 2.47
C GLY A 171 28.32 13.07 3.41
N ALA A 172 27.50 12.34 4.13
CA ALA A 172 26.74 12.90 5.26
C ALA A 172 26.71 11.85 6.37
N GLY A 173 27.04 12.25 7.60
CA GLY A 173 27.25 11.35 8.73
C GLY A 173 26.39 10.12 8.73
N SER A 174 27.02 8.98 8.96
CA SER A 174 26.47 7.62 8.93
C SER A 174 24.97 7.60 9.27
N ILE A 175 24.13 7.29 8.27
CA ILE A 175 22.66 7.19 8.47
C ILE A 175 22.35 6.05 9.44
N TRP A 176 23.31 5.16 9.62
CA TRP A 176 23.34 4.02 10.54
C TRP A 176 24.37 4.20 11.64
N ALA A 177 24.72 5.45 11.98
CA ALA A 177 25.54 5.69 13.17
C ALA A 177 24.87 4.98 14.34
N GLU A 178 25.61 4.06 14.94
CA GLU A 178 25.36 3.33 16.18
C GLU A 178 24.32 4.05 17.06
N GLY A 179 23.02 3.71 16.89
CA GLY A 179 21.96 4.36 17.64
C GLY A 179 20.60 3.82 17.26
N GLN A 180 19.83 3.54 18.26
CA GLN A 180 18.43 3.19 18.17
C GLN A 180 17.65 4.34 17.52
N ILE A 181 16.92 4.07 16.41
CA ILE A 181 15.96 5.01 15.83
C ILE A 181 14.62 4.77 16.52
N SER A 182 14.01 5.81 17.04
CA SER A 182 12.63 5.77 17.54
C SER A 182 11.88 7.01 17.06
N ILE A 183 10.89 6.80 16.21
CA ILE A 183 9.98 7.83 15.69
C ILE A 183 8.59 7.52 16.22
N ASN A 184 8.10 8.35 17.12
CA ASN A 184 6.80 8.16 17.77
C ASN A 184 5.73 9.07 17.15
N ASN A 185 4.45 8.64 17.23
CA ASN A 185 3.27 9.39 16.81
C ASN A 185 3.37 9.93 15.36
N ALA A 186 3.93 9.13 14.46
CA ALA A 186 4.04 9.48 13.05
C ALA A 186 2.92 8.80 12.26
N VAL A 187 2.19 9.56 11.46
CA VAL A 187 1.16 9.00 10.60
C VAL A 187 1.81 8.15 9.52
N LEU A 188 1.43 6.86 9.44
CA LEU A 188 1.83 5.97 8.37
C LEU A 188 0.96 6.23 7.14
N TRP A 189 1.58 6.45 5.98
CA TRP A 189 0.87 6.68 4.75
C TRP A 189 1.73 6.35 3.54
N GLY A 190 1.14 6.24 2.36
CA GLY A 190 1.89 5.92 1.16
C GLY A 190 1.23 4.84 0.33
N GLY A 191 2.05 4.00 -0.33
CA GLY A 191 1.65 2.91 -1.21
C GLY A 191 2.42 2.90 -2.51
N ASN A 192 1.73 2.67 -3.63
CA ASN A 192 2.33 2.65 -4.97
C ASN A 192 2.85 4.04 -5.37
N LEU A 193 4.13 4.13 -5.73
CA LEU A 193 4.81 5.39 -6.02
C LEU A 193 4.24 6.09 -7.26
N ALA A 194 3.96 5.36 -8.33
CA ALA A 194 3.42 5.92 -9.56
C ALA A 194 2.03 6.52 -9.33
N VAL A 195 1.17 5.81 -8.60
CA VAL A 195 -0.16 6.27 -8.23
C VAL A 195 -0.08 7.49 -7.32
N LEU A 196 0.73 7.44 -6.26
CA LEU A 196 0.89 8.53 -5.32
C LEU A 196 1.42 9.80 -6.01
N SER A 197 2.40 9.66 -6.90
CA SER A 197 2.96 10.78 -7.66
C SER A 197 1.92 11.44 -8.57
N SER A 198 0.96 10.67 -9.10
CA SER A 198 -0.11 11.21 -9.94
C SER A 198 -1.11 12.09 -9.17
N LEU A 199 -1.14 12.00 -7.85
CA LEU A 199 -2.01 12.80 -6.99
C LEU A 199 -1.41 14.16 -6.61
N VAL A 200 -0.14 14.43 -6.93
CA VAL A 200 0.51 15.71 -6.62
C VAL A 200 -0.25 16.88 -7.29
N GLY A 201 -0.55 17.90 -6.50
CA GLY A 201 -1.32 19.06 -6.96
C GLY A 201 -2.84 18.85 -6.96
N THR A 202 -3.34 17.70 -6.52
CA THR A 202 -4.76 17.39 -6.40
C THR A 202 -5.24 17.46 -4.94
N PRO A 203 -6.55 17.63 -4.68
CA PRO A 203 -7.10 17.60 -3.32
C PRO A 203 -7.17 16.18 -2.71
N TYR A 204 -6.61 15.17 -3.37
CA TYR A 204 -6.60 13.76 -2.96
C TYR A 204 -5.26 13.30 -2.41
N LEU A 205 -4.19 14.10 -2.53
CA LEU A 205 -2.93 13.85 -1.84
C LEU A 205 -3.01 14.34 -0.40
N PRO A 206 -2.83 13.49 0.62
CA PRO A 206 -2.90 13.92 2.01
C PRO A 206 -1.72 14.83 2.38
N ALA A 207 -2.00 15.92 3.09
CA ALA A 207 -1.00 16.91 3.55
C ALA A 207 -0.36 16.46 4.88
N ILE A 208 0.34 15.33 4.89
CA ILE A 208 0.95 14.76 6.09
C ILE A 208 2.34 15.37 6.33
N LYS A 209 2.52 15.97 7.50
CA LYS A 209 3.81 16.46 8.01
C LYS A 209 4.27 15.58 9.17
N GLY A 210 5.56 15.26 9.21
CA GLY A 210 6.14 14.42 10.26
C GLY A 210 5.70 12.95 10.23
N GLY A 211 5.23 12.46 9.08
CA GLY A 211 4.78 11.10 8.89
C GLY A 211 5.91 10.11 8.58
N VAL A 212 5.51 8.84 8.48
CA VAL A 212 6.28 7.74 7.89
C VAL A 212 5.64 7.43 6.54
N LEU A 213 6.33 7.74 5.45
CA LEU A 213 5.88 7.48 4.08
C LEU A 213 6.46 6.15 3.61
N PHE A 214 5.60 5.18 3.26
CA PHE A 214 6.07 3.94 2.63
C PHE A 214 5.78 3.96 1.13
N LEU A 215 6.70 3.40 0.32
CA LEU A 215 6.64 3.42 -1.13
C LEU A 215 7.01 2.05 -1.71
N GLU A 216 6.27 1.59 -2.69
CA GLU A 216 6.56 0.41 -3.49
C GLU A 216 6.21 0.68 -4.96
N ASP A 217 6.68 -0.13 -5.90
CA ASP A 217 6.20 -0.07 -7.29
C ASP A 217 6.51 -1.35 -8.07
N ILE A 218 5.86 -1.52 -9.22
CA ILE A 218 6.04 -2.63 -10.13
C ILE A 218 6.22 -2.16 -11.58
N GLY A 219 7.21 -2.73 -12.28
CA GLY A 219 7.44 -2.47 -13.70
C GLY A 219 8.05 -1.10 -14.02
N GLU A 220 8.37 -0.29 -13.00
CA GLU A 220 8.95 1.02 -13.18
C GLU A 220 10.48 0.96 -13.21
N HIS A 221 11.06 1.39 -14.33
CA HIS A 221 12.52 1.46 -14.47
C HIS A 221 13.13 2.46 -13.48
N PRO A 222 14.34 2.23 -12.93
CA PRO A 222 14.96 3.11 -11.92
C PRO A 222 14.96 4.61 -12.27
N TYR A 223 15.13 5.01 -13.55
CA TYR A 223 15.06 6.42 -13.93
C TYR A 223 13.63 7.00 -13.80
N ARG A 224 12.58 6.16 -13.96
CA ARG A 224 11.19 6.58 -13.75
C ARG A 224 10.90 6.74 -12.26
N ILE A 225 11.41 5.80 -11.44
CA ILE A 225 11.35 5.89 -9.98
C ILE A 225 12.04 7.19 -9.52
N GLU A 226 13.25 7.48 -10.01
CA GLU A 226 13.95 8.73 -9.68
C GLU A 226 13.13 9.97 -10.08
N ARG A 227 12.54 9.98 -11.27
CA ARG A 227 11.71 11.11 -11.74
C ARG A 227 10.50 11.34 -10.83
N MET A 228 9.81 10.27 -10.40
CA MET A 228 8.67 10.38 -9.48
C MET A 228 9.11 10.84 -8.08
N LEU A 229 10.21 10.31 -7.56
CA LEU A 229 10.79 10.78 -6.29
C LEU A 229 11.24 12.24 -6.38
N THR A 230 11.80 12.66 -7.50
CA THR A 230 12.18 14.06 -7.78
C THR A 230 10.94 14.96 -7.78
N GLN A 231 9.84 14.53 -8.38
CA GLN A 231 8.57 15.25 -8.36
C GLN A 231 8.06 15.43 -6.92
N LEU A 232 8.05 14.35 -6.12
CA LEU A 232 7.64 14.41 -4.72
C LEU A 232 8.59 15.28 -3.88
N LEU A 233 9.89 15.29 -4.19
CA LEU A 233 10.88 16.14 -3.55
C LEU A 233 10.61 17.62 -3.84
N HIS A 234 10.43 17.98 -5.11
CA HIS A 234 10.17 19.37 -5.53
C HIS A 234 8.81 19.86 -5.06
N ALA A 235 7.83 18.98 -4.93
CA ALA A 235 6.52 19.29 -4.34
C ALA A 235 6.54 19.43 -2.80
N GLY A 236 7.70 19.24 -2.15
CA GLY A 236 7.87 19.37 -0.70
C GLY A 236 7.31 18.17 0.10
N VAL A 237 6.79 17.14 -0.56
CA VAL A 237 6.16 15.97 0.09
C VAL A 237 7.17 15.20 0.92
N LEU A 238 8.38 14.94 0.35
CA LEU A 238 9.41 14.14 1.01
C LEU A 238 10.10 14.89 2.13
N ALA A 239 10.32 16.20 1.97
CA ALA A 239 10.97 17.03 2.98
C ALA A 239 10.17 17.15 4.28
N GLY A 240 8.84 16.96 4.19
CA GLY A 240 7.94 17.02 5.34
C GLY A 240 7.90 15.74 6.18
N GLN A 241 8.55 14.64 5.77
CA GLN A 241 8.47 13.36 6.45
C GLN A 241 9.57 13.17 7.51
N LYS A 242 9.30 12.33 8.52
CA LYS A 242 10.31 11.86 9.49
C LYS A 242 11.08 10.66 8.93
N ALA A 243 10.38 9.77 8.21
CA ALA A 243 10.99 8.64 7.54
C ALA A 243 10.31 8.33 6.20
N ILE A 244 11.10 7.77 5.28
CA ILE A 244 10.64 7.17 4.02
C ILE A 244 11.08 5.71 4.05
N VAL A 245 10.12 4.80 3.90
CA VAL A 245 10.34 3.35 3.97
C VAL A 245 10.07 2.75 2.60
N PHE A 246 11.11 2.23 1.95
CA PHE A 246 10.98 1.56 0.67
C PHE A 246 10.61 0.09 0.89
N GLY A 247 9.47 -0.28 0.32
CA GLY A 247 9.05 -1.66 0.12
C GLY A 247 9.76 -2.29 -1.08
N GLN A 248 9.03 -3.14 -1.79
CA GLN A 248 9.57 -3.88 -2.92
C GLN A 248 9.29 -3.14 -4.23
N PHE A 249 10.34 -3.03 -5.06
CA PHE A 249 10.28 -2.50 -6.42
C PHE A 249 10.64 -3.63 -7.37
N THR A 250 9.66 -4.13 -8.11
CA THR A 250 9.77 -5.38 -8.85
C THR A 250 9.56 -5.21 -10.36
N ASP A 251 9.84 -6.25 -11.13
CA ASP A 251 9.50 -6.41 -12.55
C ASP A 251 10.03 -5.30 -13.49
N TYR A 252 11.13 -4.64 -13.13
CA TYR A 252 11.85 -3.78 -14.06
C TYR A 252 13.10 -4.50 -14.62
N LYS A 253 13.50 -4.14 -15.83
CA LYS A 253 14.68 -4.69 -16.48
C LYS A 253 15.68 -3.58 -16.79
N LEU A 254 16.92 -3.75 -16.29
CA LEU A 254 18.03 -2.88 -16.68
C LEU A 254 18.50 -3.22 -18.09
N VAL A 255 18.97 -2.21 -18.81
CA VAL A 255 19.47 -2.33 -20.17
C VAL A 255 20.93 -1.84 -20.25
N ALA A 256 21.64 -2.20 -21.30
CA ALA A 256 23.06 -1.84 -21.46
C ALA A 256 23.29 -0.31 -21.42
N HIS A 257 22.31 0.48 -21.87
CA HIS A 257 22.35 1.94 -21.83
C HIS A 257 22.40 2.52 -20.41
N ASP A 258 21.94 1.79 -19.40
CA ASP A 258 21.94 2.25 -17.99
C ASP A 258 23.35 2.40 -17.43
N LYS A 259 24.35 1.70 -17.97
CA LYS A 259 25.76 1.81 -17.54
C LYS A 259 25.95 1.73 -16.02
N GLY A 260 25.18 0.85 -15.35
CA GLY A 260 25.23 0.67 -13.91
C GLY A 260 24.26 1.56 -13.11
N PHE A 261 23.45 2.40 -13.76
CA PHE A 261 22.37 3.12 -13.10
C PHE A 261 21.30 2.13 -12.58
N LYS A 262 21.03 2.15 -11.30
CA LYS A 262 20.14 1.19 -10.63
C LYS A 262 19.48 1.79 -9.41
N LEU A 263 18.45 1.15 -8.91
CA LEU A 263 17.62 1.63 -7.80
C LEU A 263 18.43 2.03 -6.56
N GLN A 264 19.49 1.29 -6.21
CA GLN A 264 20.34 1.64 -5.06
C GLN A 264 20.99 3.03 -5.24
N GLY A 265 21.39 3.38 -6.46
CA GLY A 265 21.94 4.71 -6.78
C GLY A 265 20.88 5.81 -6.62
N VAL A 266 19.65 5.54 -7.07
CA VAL A 266 18.50 6.45 -6.90
C VAL A 266 18.22 6.72 -5.42
N ILE A 267 18.21 5.69 -4.60
CA ILE A 267 17.96 5.82 -3.15
C ILE A 267 19.10 6.59 -2.47
N ALA A 268 20.35 6.29 -2.83
CA ALA A 268 21.50 7.02 -2.30
C ALA A 268 21.48 8.51 -2.69
N TRP A 269 21.10 8.81 -3.93
CA TRP A 269 20.91 10.18 -4.39
C TRP A 269 19.78 10.87 -3.58
N LEU A 270 18.63 10.23 -3.42
CA LEU A 270 17.53 10.79 -2.64
C LEU A 270 17.95 11.11 -1.20
N GLN A 271 18.66 10.19 -0.54
CA GLN A 271 19.18 10.38 0.81
C GLN A 271 20.06 11.62 0.93
N SER A 272 20.83 11.94 -0.12
CA SER A 272 21.66 13.16 -0.14
C SER A 272 20.85 14.46 -0.23
N LYS A 273 19.55 14.38 -0.56
CA LYS A 273 18.67 15.54 -0.79
C LYS A 273 17.69 15.80 0.35
N ILE A 274 17.48 14.84 1.25
CA ILE A 274 16.47 14.95 2.31
C ILE A 274 17.05 14.67 3.70
N LYS A 275 16.39 15.20 4.73
CA LYS A 275 16.73 14.96 6.14
C LYS A 275 15.97 13.75 6.72
N ALA A 276 14.90 13.33 6.06
CA ALA A 276 14.10 12.18 6.50
C ALA A 276 14.95 10.91 6.54
N ARG A 277 14.70 10.03 7.50
CA ARG A 277 15.34 8.72 7.55
C ARG A 277 14.84 7.86 6.39
N VAL A 278 15.75 7.19 5.68
CA VAL A 278 15.39 6.30 4.57
C VAL A 278 15.69 4.86 4.99
N LEU A 279 14.66 4.02 4.98
CA LEU A 279 14.72 2.59 5.28
C LEU A 279 14.35 1.78 4.04
N MET A 280 14.84 0.56 3.96
CA MET A 280 14.58 -0.36 2.84
C MET A 280 14.13 -1.72 3.35
N GLY A 281 13.54 -2.50 2.45
CA GLY A 281 13.28 -3.91 2.69
C GLY A 281 11.96 -4.19 3.38
N LEU A 282 11.07 -3.20 3.56
CA LEU A 282 9.72 -3.45 4.04
C LEU A 282 9.07 -4.54 3.16
N PRO A 283 8.55 -5.64 3.74
CA PRO A 283 7.91 -6.70 2.98
C PRO A 283 6.50 -6.28 2.55
N PHE A 284 6.43 -5.32 1.64
CA PHE A 284 5.20 -4.78 1.06
C PHE A 284 5.43 -4.38 -0.40
N GLY A 285 4.45 -4.66 -1.25
CA GLY A 285 4.45 -4.35 -2.69
C GLY A 285 3.83 -5.48 -3.52
N HIS A 286 4.22 -5.54 -4.80
CA HIS A 286 3.77 -6.58 -5.73
C HIS A 286 4.64 -7.85 -5.58
N VAL A 287 4.57 -8.44 -4.41
CA VAL A 287 5.28 -9.66 -4.00
C VAL A 287 4.34 -10.59 -3.25
N ALA A 288 4.66 -11.88 -3.18
CA ALA A 288 3.84 -12.84 -2.45
C ALA A 288 3.82 -12.51 -0.95
N THR A 289 4.99 -12.40 -0.33
CA THR A 289 5.11 -12.03 1.08
C THR A 289 4.84 -10.55 1.27
N LYS A 290 3.71 -10.20 1.85
CA LYS A 290 3.36 -8.81 2.17
C LYS A 290 2.65 -8.68 3.51
N VAL A 291 3.02 -7.65 4.23
CA VAL A 291 2.39 -7.27 5.49
C VAL A 291 1.16 -6.38 5.25
N ALA A 292 0.25 -6.31 6.20
CA ALA A 292 -0.86 -5.35 6.19
C ALA A 292 -0.44 -4.06 6.92
N LEU A 293 -0.72 -2.90 6.32
CA LEU A 293 -0.28 -1.59 6.83
C LEU A 293 -1.47 -0.63 6.98
N PRO A 294 -1.71 -0.05 8.17
CA PRO A 294 -2.82 0.88 8.41
C PRO A 294 -2.49 2.29 7.91
N VAL A 295 -2.97 2.63 6.72
CA VAL A 295 -2.79 3.95 6.09
C VAL A 295 -3.63 5.01 6.81
N GLY A 296 -2.98 6.02 7.36
CA GLY A 296 -3.60 7.07 8.18
C GLY A 296 -3.43 6.86 9.69
N CYS A 297 -2.93 5.72 10.12
CA CYS A 297 -2.71 5.42 11.52
C CYS A 297 -1.45 6.11 12.09
N LYS A 298 -1.51 6.56 13.33
CA LYS A 298 -0.31 6.96 14.08
C LYS A 298 0.46 5.72 14.48
N THR A 299 1.74 5.70 14.15
CA THR A 299 2.64 4.58 14.37
C THR A 299 3.89 4.98 15.14
N ARG A 300 4.58 3.97 15.67
CA ARG A 300 5.95 4.08 16.18
C ARG A 300 6.86 3.27 15.28
N LEU A 301 7.86 3.90 14.69
CA LEU A 301 8.93 3.25 13.92
C LEU A 301 10.17 3.13 14.80
N VAL A 302 10.63 1.91 14.99
CA VAL A 302 11.83 1.59 15.79
C VAL A 302 12.81 0.84 14.90
N VAL A 303 14.10 1.18 15.02
CA VAL A 303 15.18 0.40 14.43
C VAL A 303 16.22 0.10 15.49
N GLU A 304 16.50 -1.16 15.68
CA GLU A 304 17.51 -1.69 16.59
C GLU A 304 18.48 -2.56 15.80
N ASN A 305 19.72 -2.13 15.66
CA ASN A 305 20.70 -2.77 14.78
C ASN A 305 20.19 -2.85 13.33
N ARG A 306 19.76 -4.01 12.89
CA ARG A 306 19.19 -4.27 11.55
C ARG A 306 17.72 -4.65 11.58
N ASP A 307 17.14 -4.70 12.74
CA ASP A 307 15.74 -5.07 12.90
C ASP A 307 14.89 -3.81 12.99
N ALA A 308 13.98 -3.65 12.07
CA ALA A 308 13.06 -2.53 11.99
C ALA A 308 11.65 -3.00 12.37
N PHE A 309 10.96 -2.17 13.16
CA PHE A 309 9.61 -2.44 13.65
C PHE A 309 8.72 -1.24 13.39
N LEU A 310 7.55 -1.48 12.87
CA LEU A 310 6.49 -0.48 12.70
C LEU A 310 5.29 -0.93 13.54
N LEU A 311 4.98 -0.19 14.59
CA LEU A 311 4.01 -0.56 15.61
C LEU A 311 2.85 0.45 15.62
N TRP A 312 1.60 -0.03 15.66
CA TRP A 312 0.37 0.78 15.68
C TRP A 312 -0.59 0.42 16.80
N GLY A 313 -0.32 -0.65 17.56
CA GLY A 313 -1.18 -1.15 18.62
C GLY A 313 -2.46 -1.82 18.13
N HIS A 314 -3.27 -2.33 19.06
CA HIS A 314 -4.56 -2.95 18.73
C HIS A 314 -5.53 -1.96 18.07
N ARG A 315 -6.28 -2.46 17.05
CA ARG A 315 -7.27 -1.67 16.32
C ARG A 315 -8.53 -2.46 15.97
#